data_69e3e8620dc92a23b2b3f4de551254e7
#
_entry.id   69e3e8620dc92a23b2b3f4de551254e7
#
_cell.length_a   1.000
_cell.length_b   1.000
_cell.length_c   1.000
_cell.angle_alpha   90.00
_cell.angle_beta   90.00
_cell.angle_gamma   90.00
#
_symmetry.space_group_name_H-M   'P 1'
#
loop_
_entity.id
_entity.type
_entity.pdbx_description
1 polymer ?
#
loop_
_entity_poly.entity_id
_entity_poly.type
_entity_poly.pdbx_seq_one_letter_code
_entity_poly.pdbx_strand_id
1 'polypeptide(L)'
;MQPADPLNLWDSPAFEPVIKDGKIYARGSCDDKGQFYMHIKAFEIMSKLNQLTCNIKFMIEGEEEVGSDNLGTFVKENKSKLKADVILISDTSLISLDTPSITVGLRGLSYLEVEVTGPNRDLHSGVYGGAVANPINILSKMITSLQDEDGRITIPGFYDKVAELTTTQRCV
;
A
#
# COMPACT_ATOMS: atom_id res chain seq x y z
N MET A 1 -7.41 7.78 -4.97
CA MET A 1 -6.73 7.58 -6.27
C MET A 1 -5.42 8.35 -6.28
N GLN A 2 -4.34 7.71 -6.73
CA GLN A 2 -3.05 8.36 -6.92
C GLN A 2 -3.12 9.51 -7.94
N PRO A 3 -2.27 10.53 -7.84
CA PRO A 3 -2.06 11.51 -8.90
C PRO A 3 -1.74 10.84 -10.23
N ALA A 4 -2.08 11.50 -11.33
CA ALA A 4 -1.83 10.96 -12.67
C ALA A 4 -0.51 11.46 -13.29
N ASP A 5 0.22 12.29 -12.58
CA ASP A 5 1.48 12.87 -13.07
C ASP A 5 2.60 11.81 -13.15
N PRO A 6 3.50 11.91 -14.15
CA PRO A 6 3.48 12.91 -15.23
C PRO A 6 2.50 12.54 -16.36
N LEU A 7 1.65 13.49 -16.74
CA LEU A 7 0.55 13.27 -17.71
C LEU A 7 1.02 12.87 -19.10
N ASN A 8 2.22 13.24 -19.49
CA ASN A 8 2.80 12.92 -20.80
C ASN A 8 3.21 11.44 -21.00
N LEU A 9 3.15 10.64 -19.94
CA LEU A 9 3.41 9.19 -20.02
C LEU A 9 2.14 8.36 -20.26
N TRP A 10 0.98 8.98 -20.30
CA TRP A 10 -0.27 8.28 -20.55
C TRP A 10 -0.56 8.18 -22.05
N ASP A 11 -0.96 7.00 -22.52
CA ASP A 11 -1.40 6.77 -23.91
C ASP A 11 -2.78 7.38 -24.20
N SER A 12 -3.55 7.69 -23.17
CA SER A 12 -4.86 8.32 -23.22
C SER A 12 -5.05 9.23 -21.99
N PRO A 13 -5.98 10.19 -22.01
CA PRO A 13 -6.21 11.05 -20.85
C PRO A 13 -6.49 10.22 -19.59
N ALA A 14 -5.75 10.49 -18.52
CA ALA A 14 -5.71 9.64 -17.34
C ALA A 14 -7.08 9.43 -16.65
N PHE A 15 -7.98 10.43 -16.75
CA PHE A 15 -9.30 10.40 -16.12
C PHE A 15 -10.46 10.20 -17.12
N GLU A 16 -10.15 9.95 -18.38
CA GLU A 16 -11.13 9.59 -19.42
C GLU A 16 -10.99 8.10 -19.72
N PRO A 17 -11.94 7.25 -19.29
CA PRO A 17 -11.79 5.80 -19.44
C PRO A 17 -11.84 5.37 -20.90
N VAL A 18 -10.85 4.60 -21.32
CA VAL A 18 -10.76 4.00 -22.65
C VAL A 18 -10.90 2.49 -22.53
N ILE A 19 -11.77 1.91 -23.36
CA ILE A 19 -11.91 0.44 -23.47
C ILE A 19 -11.10 -0.03 -24.67
N LYS A 20 -10.11 -0.89 -24.42
CA LYS A 20 -9.25 -1.46 -25.44
C LYS A 20 -8.94 -2.91 -25.08
N ASP A 21 -9.05 -3.82 -26.03
CA ASP A 21 -8.74 -5.26 -25.87
C ASP A 21 -9.44 -5.90 -24.65
N GLY A 22 -10.70 -5.54 -24.41
CA GLY A 22 -11.49 -6.04 -23.27
C GLY A 22 -11.08 -5.51 -21.90
N LYS A 23 -10.25 -4.48 -21.84
CA LYS A 23 -9.77 -3.84 -20.60
C LYS A 23 -10.16 -2.37 -20.55
N ILE A 24 -10.34 -1.85 -19.35
CA ILE A 24 -10.59 -0.43 -19.09
C ILE A 24 -9.28 0.20 -18.62
N TYR A 25 -8.85 1.25 -19.30
CA TYR A 25 -7.66 2.02 -18.97
C TYR A 25 -8.08 3.41 -18.48
N ALA A 26 -7.81 3.69 -17.22
CA ALA A 26 -7.91 5.03 -16.61
C ALA A 26 -7.26 5.01 -15.21
N ARG A 27 -6.91 6.16 -14.68
CA ARG A 27 -6.46 6.28 -13.28
C ARG A 27 -7.59 5.83 -12.33
N GLY A 28 -7.28 4.93 -11.39
CA GLY A 28 -8.22 4.39 -10.42
C GLY A 28 -9.12 3.27 -10.94
N SER A 29 -8.94 2.77 -12.18
CA SER A 29 -9.78 1.67 -12.68
C SER A 29 -9.52 0.35 -11.96
N CYS A 30 -8.26 0.03 -11.63
CA CYS A 30 -7.90 -1.17 -10.87
C CYS A 30 -7.46 -0.89 -9.43
N ASP A 31 -7.32 0.38 -9.07
CA ASP A 31 -6.96 0.82 -7.74
C ASP A 31 -7.77 2.09 -7.37
N ASP A 32 -8.96 1.96 -6.71
CA ASP A 32 -9.63 0.66 -6.42
C ASP A 32 -11.09 0.64 -6.90
N LYS A 33 -11.46 1.44 -7.92
CA LYS A 33 -12.85 1.49 -8.42
C LYS A 33 -13.38 0.14 -8.91
N GLY A 34 -12.51 -0.73 -9.42
CA GLY A 34 -12.88 -2.09 -9.79
C GLY A 34 -13.36 -2.90 -8.59
N GLN A 35 -12.59 -2.89 -7.51
CA GLN A 35 -12.89 -3.58 -6.25
C GLN A 35 -14.15 -3.01 -5.60
N PHE A 36 -14.26 -1.69 -5.55
CA PHE A 36 -15.46 -1.01 -5.07
C PHE A 36 -16.70 -1.39 -5.88
N TYR A 37 -16.60 -1.47 -7.19
CA TYR A 37 -17.70 -1.85 -8.08
C TYR A 37 -18.20 -3.27 -7.86
N MET A 38 -17.32 -4.21 -7.48
CA MET A 38 -17.73 -5.57 -7.10
C MET A 38 -18.75 -5.57 -5.97
N HIS A 39 -18.54 -4.76 -4.94
CA HIS A 39 -19.49 -4.65 -3.81
C HIS A 39 -20.83 -4.10 -4.24
N ILE A 40 -20.86 -3.08 -5.11
CA ILE A 40 -22.09 -2.54 -5.66
C ILE A 40 -22.83 -3.61 -6.44
N LYS A 41 -22.14 -4.40 -7.29
CA LYS A 41 -22.76 -5.47 -8.06
C LYS A 41 -23.25 -6.63 -7.21
N ALA A 42 -22.51 -7.02 -6.19
CA ALA A 42 -22.97 -8.01 -5.22
C ALA A 42 -24.25 -7.56 -4.51
N PHE A 43 -24.28 -6.33 -4.04
CA PHE A 43 -25.47 -5.72 -3.41
C PHE A 43 -26.66 -5.68 -4.39
N GLU A 44 -26.45 -5.24 -5.61
CA GLU A 44 -27.50 -5.18 -6.65
C GLU A 44 -28.13 -6.56 -6.92
N ILE A 45 -27.28 -7.59 -7.08
CA ILE A 45 -27.72 -8.96 -7.34
C ILE A 45 -28.50 -9.52 -6.16
N MET A 46 -27.96 -9.43 -4.95
CA MET A 46 -28.61 -9.94 -3.74
C MET A 46 -29.94 -9.24 -3.47
N SER A 47 -30.01 -7.94 -3.72
CA SER A 47 -31.25 -7.16 -3.62
C SER A 47 -32.31 -7.64 -4.63
N LYS A 48 -31.94 -7.83 -5.90
CA LYS A 48 -32.85 -8.31 -6.93
C LYS A 48 -33.35 -9.74 -6.68
N LEU A 49 -32.55 -10.56 -6.05
CA LEU A 49 -32.90 -11.93 -5.68
C LEU A 49 -33.65 -12.04 -4.34
N ASN A 50 -33.89 -10.93 -3.65
CA ASN A 50 -34.42 -10.89 -2.28
C ASN A 50 -33.62 -11.77 -1.28
N GLN A 51 -32.31 -11.84 -1.47
CA GLN A 51 -31.39 -12.62 -0.63
C GLN A 51 -30.58 -11.75 0.33
N LEU A 52 -30.86 -10.45 0.38
CA LEU A 52 -30.19 -9.53 1.29
C LEU A 52 -30.80 -9.67 2.69
N THR A 53 -30.05 -10.28 3.60
CA THR A 53 -30.52 -10.59 4.98
C THR A 53 -29.95 -9.66 6.05
N CYS A 54 -29.19 -8.65 5.66
CA CYS A 54 -28.54 -7.70 6.57
C CYS A 54 -28.65 -6.26 6.06
N ASN A 55 -28.40 -5.30 6.95
CA ASN A 55 -28.24 -3.91 6.58
C ASN A 55 -26.84 -3.66 6.03
N ILE A 56 -26.75 -2.93 4.94
CA ILE A 56 -25.48 -2.59 4.32
C ILE A 56 -25.24 -1.08 4.37
N LYS A 57 -24.04 -0.69 4.70
CA LYS A 57 -23.55 0.68 4.66
C LYS A 57 -22.31 0.73 3.77
N PHE A 58 -22.29 1.66 2.84
CA PHE A 58 -21.10 1.96 2.07
C PHE A 58 -20.44 3.21 2.64
N MET A 59 -19.18 3.11 3.02
CA MET A 59 -18.34 4.25 3.35
C MET A 59 -17.28 4.37 2.27
N ILE A 60 -17.31 5.47 1.54
CA ILE A 60 -16.44 5.71 0.39
C ILE A 60 -15.49 6.85 0.76
N GLU A 61 -14.21 6.61 0.62
CA GLU A 61 -13.15 7.53 0.93
C GLU A 61 -12.44 7.99 -0.36
N GLY A 62 -11.99 9.24 -0.37
CA GLY A 62 -11.25 9.83 -1.49
C GLY A 62 -9.79 10.18 -1.17
N GLU A 63 -9.34 10.01 0.08
CA GLU A 63 -8.03 10.48 0.57
C GLU A 63 -7.05 9.34 0.92
N GLU A 64 -7.42 8.08 0.69
CA GLU A 64 -6.60 6.93 1.10
C GLU A 64 -5.16 7.07 0.62
N GLU A 65 -4.97 7.40 -0.64
CA GLU A 65 -3.67 7.49 -1.32
C GLU A 65 -2.80 8.71 -0.91
N VAL A 66 -3.35 9.57 -0.09
CA VAL A 66 -2.63 10.74 0.46
C VAL A 66 -2.60 10.76 1.99
N GLY A 67 -2.92 9.61 2.64
CA GLY A 67 -2.78 9.42 4.07
C GLY A 67 -4.05 9.59 4.91
N SER A 68 -5.21 9.82 4.29
CA SER A 68 -6.53 9.83 4.98
C SER A 68 -6.63 10.82 6.15
N ASP A 69 -6.07 12.02 6.02
CA ASP A 69 -5.97 13.00 7.12
C ASP A 69 -7.32 13.31 7.80
N ASN A 70 -8.42 13.33 7.03
CA ASN A 70 -9.75 13.66 7.54
C ASN A 70 -10.54 12.44 8.02
N LEU A 71 -10.15 11.21 7.66
CA LEU A 71 -10.87 9.98 7.98
C LEU A 71 -11.08 9.79 9.49
N GLY A 72 -10.03 10.00 10.29
CA GLY A 72 -10.08 9.84 11.72
C GLY A 72 -11.12 10.75 12.41
N THR A 73 -11.22 11.99 11.97
CA THR A 73 -12.21 12.97 12.45
C THR A 73 -13.60 12.56 12.00
N PHE A 74 -13.78 12.24 10.72
CA PHE A 74 -15.07 11.80 10.18
C PHE A 74 -15.63 10.58 10.93
N VAL A 75 -14.80 9.56 11.19
CA VAL A 75 -15.21 8.35 11.92
C VAL A 75 -15.63 8.68 13.36
N LYS A 76 -14.88 9.54 14.05
CA LYS A 76 -15.23 9.97 15.43
C LYS A 76 -16.58 10.68 15.50
N GLU A 77 -16.84 11.58 14.57
CA GLU A 77 -18.08 12.37 14.52
C GLU A 77 -19.30 11.56 14.07
N ASN A 78 -19.08 10.52 13.26
CA ASN A 78 -20.14 9.68 12.71
C ASN A 78 -20.22 8.27 13.32
N LYS A 79 -19.65 8.06 14.50
CA LYS A 79 -19.49 6.76 15.14
C LYS A 79 -20.80 5.96 15.25
N SER A 80 -21.91 6.61 15.63
CA SER A 80 -23.23 5.95 15.72
C SER A 80 -23.77 5.54 14.35
N LYS A 81 -23.55 6.38 13.33
CA LYS A 81 -23.99 6.14 11.95
C LYS A 81 -23.19 5.00 11.29
N LEU A 82 -21.90 4.92 11.62
CA LEU A 82 -20.97 3.93 11.07
C LEU A 82 -20.97 2.59 11.83
N LYS A 83 -21.66 2.51 12.99
CA LYS A 83 -21.71 1.25 13.76
C LYS A 83 -22.15 0.09 12.88
N ALA A 84 -21.34 -0.97 12.86
CA ALA A 84 -21.56 -2.21 12.12
C ALA A 84 -21.03 -3.40 12.93
N ASP A 85 -21.51 -4.60 12.64
CA ASP A 85 -21.05 -5.84 13.27
C ASP A 85 -19.83 -6.38 12.52
N VAL A 86 -19.74 -6.12 11.21
CA VAL A 86 -18.62 -6.51 10.34
C VAL A 86 -18.24 -5.34 9.44
N ILE A 87 -16.96 -5.16 9.25
CA ILE A 87 -16.39 -4.23 8.25
C ILE A 87 -15.66 -5.08 7.22
N LEU A 88 -16.01 -4.89 5.95
CA LEU A 88 -15.36 -5.53 4.82
C LEU A 88 -14.56 -4.49 4.04
N ILE A 89 -13.26 -4.73 3.92
CA ILE A 89 -12.33 -3.92 3.12
C ILE A 89 -11.72 -4.86 2.09
N SER A 90 -11.75 -4.49 0.82
CA SER A 90 -11.26 -5.32 -0.28
C SER A 90 -10.35 -4.56 -1.24
N ASP A 91 -9.53 -3.69 -0.70
CA ASP A 91 -8.45 -3.05 -1.45
C ASP A 91 -7.32 -4.06 -1.68
N THR A 92 -7.60 -4.99 -2.60
CA THR A 92 -6.75 -6.14 -2.92
C THR A 92 -6.84 -6.44 -4.41
N SER A 93 -5.91 -7.23 -4.92
CA SER A 93 -5.88 -7.64 -6.32
C SER A 93 -5.98 -9.16 -6.47
N LEU A 94 -6.38 -9.62 -7.65
CA LEU A 94 -6.23 -11.02 -8.06
C LEU A 94 -4.76 -11.27 -8.47
N ILE A 95 -4.27 -12.49 -8.27
CA ILE A 95 -2.94 -12.92 -8.74
C ILE A 95 -2.89 -12.87 -10.27
N SER A 96 -3.93 -13.38 -10.94
CA SER A 96 -4.15 -13.27 -12.38
C SER A 96 -5.63 -13.40 -12.70
N LEU A 97 -6.01 -13.17 -13.96
CA LEU A 97 -7.41 -13.31 -14.40
C LEU A 97 -7.97 -14.73 -14.18
N ASP A 98 -7.10 -15.73 -14.30
CA ASP A 98 -7.47 -17.15 -14.21
C ASP A 98 -7.17 -17.76 -12.83
N THR A 99 -6.64 -16.95 -11.89
CA THR A 99 -6.26 -17.41 -10.56
C THR A 99 -6.95 -16.54 -9.51
N PRO A 100 -8.17 -16.90 -9.09
CA PRO A 100 -8.84 -16.19 -8.01
C PRO A 100 -8.07 -16.36 -6.71
N SER A 101 -8.05 -15.34 -5.88
CA SER A 101 -7.36 -15.36 -4.59
C SER A 101 -8.20 -14.70 -3.50
N ILE A 102 -7.98 -15.15 -2.26
CA ILE A 102 -8.51 -14.51 -1.06
C ILE A 102 -7.33 -14.04 -0.24
N THR A 103 -7.22 -12.73 -0.06
CA THR A 103 -6.18 -12.14 0.79
C THR A 103 -6.52 -12.40 2.25
N VAL A 104 -5.66 -13.16 2.93
CA VAL A 104 -5.86 -13.57 4.35
C VAL A 104 -5.02 -12.75 5.33
N GLY A 105 -4.21 -11.81 4.85
CA GLY A 105 -3.37 -10.94 5.66
C GLY A 105 -2.66 -9.90 4.81
N LEU A 106 -2.18 -8.86 5.46
CA LEU A 106 -1.43 -7.77 4.85
C LEU A 106 -0.04 -7.67 5.47
N ARG A 107 0.91 -7.15 4.71
CA ARG A 107 2.23 -6.82 5.23
C ARG A 107 2.14 -5.56 6.08
N GLY A 108 2.88 -5.52 7.19
CA GLY A 108 3.06 -4.30 7.95
C GLY A 108 3.98 -3.32 7.20
N LEU A 109 3.90 -2.05 7.57
CA LEU A 109 4.78 -0.99 7.10
C LEU A 109 5.55 -0.41 8.29
N SER A 110 6.87 -0.23 8.10
CA SER A 110 7.70 0.58 8.98
C SER A 110 8.45 1.59 8.11
N TYR A 111 8.18 2.86 8.35
CA TYR A 111 8.84 3.96 7.64
C TYR A 111 9.85 4.62 8.57
N LEU A 112 11.09 4.75 8.11
CA LEU A 112 12.18 5.35 8.86
C LEU A 112 12.94 6.32 7.97
N GLU A 113 13.37 7.42 8.56
CA GLU A 113 14.29 8.38 7.95
C GLU A 113 15.60 8.36 8.73
N VAL A 114 16.71 8.37 8.02
CA VAL A 114 18.04 8.40 8.61
C VAL A 114 18.80 9.60 8.07
N GLU A 115 19.13 10.53 8.94
CA GLU A 115 19.97 11.68 8.63
C GLU A 115 21.37 11.47 9.21
N VAL A 116 22.40 11.64 8.38
CA VAL A 116 23.81 11.60 8.79
C VAL A 116 24.43 12.98 8.63
N THR A 117 24.68 13.65 9.73
CA THR A 117 25.30 14.97 9.74
C THR A 117 26.83 14.85 9.74
N GLY A 118 27.46 15.50 8.78
CA GLY A 118 28.91 15.59 8.64
C GLY A 118 29.49 16.85 9.25
N PRO A 119 30.71 17.28 8.83
CA PRO A 119 31.32 18.54 9.24
C PRO A 119 30.41 19.75 8.96
N ASN A 120 30.60 20.83 9.74
CA ASN A 120 29.82 22.05 9.63
C ASN A 120 30.13 22.93 8.39
N ARG A 121 30.97 22.45 7.49
CA ARG A 121 31.36 23.12 6.24
C ARG A 121 31.97 22.09 5.27
N ASP A 122 32.03 22.45 4.00
CA ASP A 122 32.71 21.67 2.98
C ASP A 122 34.22 21.62 3.26
N LEU A 123 34.77 20.42 3.13
CA LEU A 123 36.18 20.15 3.36
C LEU A 123 36.87 19.73 2.06
N HIS A 124 38.06 20.28 1.83
CA HIS A 124 38.88 19.93 0.67
C HIS A 124 39.41 18.49 0.79
N SER A 125 39.07 17.63 -0.12
CA SER A 125 39.42 16.20 -0.09
C SER A 125 40.95 15.93 -0.09
N GLY A 126 41.74 16.79 -0.74
CA GLY A 126 43.19 16.68 -0.74
C GLY A 126 43.84 16.93 0.61
N VAL A 127 43.13 17.54 1.57
CA VAL A 127 43.63 17.83 2.93
C VAL A 127 42.98 16.90 3.96
N TYR A 128 41.68 16.64 3.84
CA TYR A 128 40.89 15.92 4.84
C TYR A 128 40.47 14.51 4.41
N GLY A 129 40.80 14.12 3.15
CA GLY A 129 40.45 12.79 2.63
C GLY A 129 41.08 11.69 3.47
N GLY A 130 40.27 10.73 3.92
CA GLY A 130 40.71 9.65 4.81
C GLY A 130 40.80 10.02 6.30
N ALA A 131 40.92 11.32 6.64
CA ALA A 131 40.97 11.78 8.03
C ALA A 131 39.59 12.11 8.61
N VAL A 132 38.67 12.60 7.77
CA VAL A 132 37.29 12.93 8.16
C VAL A 132 36.32 12.06 7.37
N ALA A 133 35.38 11.44 8.06
CA ALA A 133 34.38 10.58 7.43
C ALA A 133 33.42 11.38 6.55
N ASN A 134 33.19 10.90 5.32
CA ASN A 134 32.19 11.45 4.43
C ASN A 134 30.81 10.91 4.86
N PRO A 135 29.79 11.77 5.13
CA PRO A 135 28.47 11.33 5.58
C PRO A 135 27.76 10.42 4.58
N ILE A 136 27.97 10.60 3.28
CA ILE A 136 27.38 9.71 2.25
C ILE A 136 27.95 8.29 2.38
N ASN A 137 29.27 8.15 2.59
CA ASN A 137 29.89 6.83 2.78
C ASN A 137 29.42 6.16 4.08
N ILE A 138 29.21 6.95 5.13
CA ILE A 138 28.67 6.44 6.41
C ILE A 138 27.23 5.97 6.22
N LEU A 139 26.38 6.80 5.63
CA LEU A 139 24.98 6.44 5.36
C LEU A 139 24.89 5.17 4.50
N SER A 140 25.69 5.07 3.45
CA SER A 140 25.73 3.87 2.60
C SER A 140 26.09 2.61 3.38
N LYS A 141 27.08 2.69 4.28
CA LYS A 141 27.47 1.57 5.16
C LYS A 141 26.35 1.22 6.14
N MET A 142 25.69 2.20 6.72
CA MET A 142 24.57 1.97 7.63
C MET A 142 23.43 1.23 6.91
N ILE A 143 23.02 1.70 5.72
CA ILE A 143 21.97 1.05 4.93
C ILE A 143 22.38 -0.38 4.56
N THR A 144 23.60 -0.57 4.04
CA THR A 144 24.10 -1.90 3.66
C THR A 144 24.16 -2.86 4.85
N SER A 145 24.45 -2.36 6.06
CA SER A 145 24.53 -3.20 7.25
C SER A 145 23.16 -3.73 7.75
N LEU A 146 22.04 -3.23 7.21
CA LEU A 146 20.71 -3.69 7.58
C LEU A 146 20.32 -5.04 6.96
N GLN A 147 21.09 -5.52 6.01
CA GLN A 147 20.91 -6.83 5.37
C GLN A 147 22.25 -7.54 5.24
N ASP A 148 22.23 -8.87 5.31
CA ASP A 148 23.37 -9.71 4.98
C ASP A 148 23.40 -10.04 3.47
N GLU A 149 24.36 -10.88 3.07
CA GLU A 149 24.56 -11.29 1.67
C GLU A 149 23.38 -12.10 1.11
N ASP A 150 22.60 -12.73 1.96
CA ASP A 150 21.39 -13.49 1.62
C ASP A 150 20.12 -12.62 1.63
N GLY A 151 20.26 -11.31 1.88
CA GLY A 151 19.13 -10.36 1.97
C GLY A 151 18.36 -10.45 3.29
N ARG A 152 18.90 -11.15 4.28
CA ARG A 152 18.25 -11.27 5.60
C ARG A 152 18.51 -10.03 6.44
N ILE A 153 17.46 -9.53 7.10
CA ILE A 153 17.58 -8.36 7.99
C ILE A 153 18.46 -8.68 9.19
N THR A 154 19.45 -7.83 9.45
CA THR A 154 20.45 -8.02 10.50
C THR A 154 20.09 -7.33 11.81
N ILE A 155 18.95 -6.64 11.88
CA ILE A 155 18.50 -5.92 13.09
C ILE A 155 18.22 -6.95 14.20
N PRO A 156 18.85 -6.84 15.37
CA PRO A 156 18.62 -7.75 16.48
C PRO A 156 17.14 -7.82 16.87
N GLY A 157 16.61 -9.03 17.05
CA GLY A 157 15.21 -9.25 17.44
C GLY A 157 14.19 -9.12 16.30
N PHE A 158 14.59 -8.79 15.09
CA PHE A 158 13.68 -8.60 13.96
C PHE A 158 12.82 -9.84 13.71
N TYR A 159 13.38 -11.03 13.83
CA TYR A 159 12.71 -12.30 13.58
C TYR A 159 12.14 -13.00 14.82
N ASP A 160 12.31 -12.45 16.02
CA ASP A 160 11.94 -13.14 17.27
C ASP A 160 10.45 -13.50 17.37
N LYS A 161 9.60 -12.73 16.70
CA LYS A 161 8.14 -12.91 16.69
C LYS A 161 7.61 -13.48 15.37
N VAL A 162 8.48 -13.86 14.46
CA VAL A 162 8.05 -14.45 13.18
C VAL A 162 7.57 -15.88 13.43
N ALA A 163 6.30 -16.13 13.12
CA ALA A 163 5.72 -17.46 13.23
C ALA A 163 6.21 -18.36 12.08
N GLU A 164 6.46 -19.63 12.39
CA GLU A 164 6.74 -20.63 11.36
C GLU A 164 5.50 -20.88 10.51
N LEU A 165 5.70 -20.94 9.18
CA LEU A 165 4.64 -21.29 8.25
C LEU A 165 4.25 -22.76 8.42
N THR A 166 2.96 -23.02 8.50
CA THR A 166 2.43 -24.39 8.46
C THR A 166 2.63 -25.01 7.08
N THR A 167 2.57 -26.35 6.99
CA THR A 167 2.67 -27.06 5.72
C THR A 167 1.64 -26.55 4.71
N THR A 168 0.40 -26.32 5.15
CA THR A 168 -0.68 -25.79 4.28
C THR A 168 -0.36 -24.40 3.74
N GLN A 169 0.24 -23.52 4.53
CA GLN A 169 0.63 -22.17 4.09
C GLN A 169 1.83 -22.15 3.13
N ARG A 170 2.62 -23.22 3.09
CA ARG A 170 3.77 -23.38 2.18
C ARG A 170 3.38 -23.97 0.80
N CYS A 171 2.17 -24.48 0.68
CA CYS A 171 1.67 -25.15 -0.53
C CYS A 171 0.86 -24.22 -1.45
N VAL A 172 0.90 -22.90 -1.22
CA VAL A 172 0.21 -21.89 -2.03
C VAL A 172 1.19 -21.19 -2.93
#